data_1703f30074d0ff524a089e1de2646c99
#
_entry.id   1703f30074d0ff524a089e1de2646c99
#
_cell.length_a   1.000
_cell.length_b   1.000
_cell.length_c   1.000
_cell.angle_alpha   90.00
_cell.angle_beta   90.00
_cell.angle_gamma   90.00
#
_symmetry.space_group_name_H-M   'P 1'
#
loop_
_entity.id
_entity.type
_entity.pdbx_description
1 polymer ?
#
loop_
_entity_poly.entity_id
_entity_poly.type
_entity_poly.pdbx_seq_one_letter_code
_entity_poly.pdbx_strand_id
1 'polypeptide(L)' 'MRTQRPADGARRITQMALLTAIALTIFMAEAQIPV' A
#
# COMPACT_ATOMS: atom_id res chain seq x y z
N MET A 1 -22.53 11.75 17.32
CA MET A 1 -21.46 11.83 16.99
C MET A 1 -20.86 10.61 16.54
N ARG A 2 -20.20 10.56 15.56
CA ARG A 2 -19.65 9.48 15.08
C ARG A 2 -18.29 9.40 15.41
N THR A 3 -17.81 8.40 15.90
CA THR A 3 -16.47 8.32 16.22
C THR A 3 -15.74 7.63 15.15
N GLN A 4 -16.40 6.81 14.36
CA GLN A 4 -15.71 6.19 13.32
C GLN A 4 -16.01 6.85 12.08
N ARG A 5 -15.08 7.35 11.39
CA ARG A 5 -15.32 7.96 10.17
C ARG A 5 -15.02 7.03 9.09
N PRO A 6 -15.69 7.04 7.97
CA PRO A 6 -15.38 6.23 6.82
C PRO A 6 -13.95 6.47 6.37
N ALA A 7 -13.46 7.66 6.62
CA ALA A 7 -12.11 8.00 6.21
C ALA A 7 -11.07 7.17 6.94
N ASP A 8 -11.38 6.74 8.15
CA ASP A 8 -10.42 5.95 8.91
C ASP A 8 -10.22 4.59 8.24
N GLY A 9 -11.27 3.94 7.85
CA GLY A 9 -11.17 2.66 7.20
C GLY A 9 -10.51 2.79 5.85
N ALA A 10 -10.90 3.81 5.09
CA ALA A 10 -10.33 4.03 3.78
C ALA A 10 -8.86 4.32 3.89
N ARG A 11 -8.46 5.03 4.93
CA ARG A 11 -7.08 5.36 5.12
C ARG A 11 -6.23 4.11 5.33
N ARG A 12 -6.73 3.18 6.13
CA ARG A 12 -6.00 1.97 6.37
C ARG A 12 -5.87 1.14 5.12
N ILE A 13 -6.95 1.05 4.37
CA ILE A 13 -6.92 0.28 3.14
C ILE A 13 -5.97 0.92 2.16
N THR A 14 -5.99 2.23 2.05
CA THR A 14 -5.11 2.94 1.15
C THR A 14 -3.66 2.75 1.58
N GLN A 15 -3.40 2.81 2.86
CA GLN A 15 -2.05 2.65 3.36
C GLN A 15 -1.53 1.26 3.04
N MET A 16 -2.34 0.25 3.25
CA MET A 16 -1.91 -1.09 2.95
C MET A 16 -1.68 -1.27 1.46
N ALA A 17 -2.54 -0.69 0.66
CA ALA A 17 -2.41 -0.79 -0.78
C ALA A 17 -1.13 -0.13 -1.25
N LEU A 18 -0.80 1.02 -0.68
CA LEU A 18 0.41 1.72 -1.05
C LEU A 18 1.64 0.92 -0.68
N LEU A 19 1.65 0.37 0.51
CA LEU A 19 2.78 -0.41 0.95
C LEU A 19 2.96 -1.64 0.07
N THR A 20 1.86 -2.27 -0.28
CA THR A 20 1.91 -3.44 -1.13
C THR A 20 2.42 -3.08 -2.51
N ALA A 21 1.98 -1.94 -3.03
CA ALA A 21 2.40 -1.51 -4.35
C ALA A 21 3.88 -1.22 -4.37
N ILE A 22 4.39 -0.60 -3.34
CA ILE A 22 5.81 -0.29 -3.26
C ILE A 22 6.62 -1.57 -3.19
N ALA A 23 6.19 -2.50 -2.37
CA ALA A 23 6.90 -3.76 -2.24
C ALA A 23 6.90 -4.53 -3.56
N LEU A 24 5.78 -4.53 -4.24
CA LEU A 24 5.67 -5.22 -5.49
C LEU A 24 6.55 -4.56 -6.55
N THR A 25 6.58 -3.24 -6.56
CA THR A 25 7.38 -2.51 -7.51
C THR A 25 8.86 -2.82 -7.32
N ILE A 26 9.31 -2.86 -6.08
CA ILE A 26 10.70 -3.17 -5.79
C ILE A 26 11.01 -4.60 -6.21
N PHE A 27 10.10 -5.50 -5.92
CA PHE A 27 10.30 -6.90 -6.26
C PHE A 27 10.46 -7.07 -7.76
N MET A 28 9.61 -6.40 -8.53
CA MET A 28 9.68 -6.51 -9.97
C MET A 28 10.92 -5.82 -10.53
N ALA A 29 11.31 -4.73 -9.92
CA ALA A 29 12.51 -4.02 -10.38
C ALA A 29 13.73 -4.90 -10.20
N GLU A 30 13.80 -5.61 -9.09
CA GLU A 30 14.94 -6.48 -8.87
C GLU A 30 14.94 -7.63 -9.86
N ALA A 31 13.78 -8.10 -10.24
CA ALA A 31 13.70 -9.18 -11.19
C ALA A 31 14.18 -8.75 -12.56
N GLN A 32 13.97 -7.49 -12.89
CA GLN A 32 14.37 -7.01 -14.19
C GLN A 32 15.85 -6.61 -14.24
N ILE A 33 16.42 -6.32 -13.12
CA ILE A 33 17.82 -5.94 -13.08
C ILE A 33 18.53 -6.88 -12.15
N PRO A 34 18.73 -8.11 -12.56
CA PRO A 34 19.40 -9.10 -11.73
C PRO A 34 20.88 -8.77 -11.74
N VAL A 35 21.40 -8.58 -10.60
CA VAL A 35 22.82 -8.23 -10.49
C VAL A 35 23.69 -9.44 -10.12
#